data_a04dddcaaa3d99f5bd1e316fc5294860
#
_entry.id   a04dddcaaa3d99f5bd1e316fc5294860
#
_cell.length_a   1.000
_cell.length_b   1.000
_cell.length_c   1.000
_cell.angle_alpha   90.00
_cell.angle_beta   90.00
_cell.angle_gamma   90.00
#
_symmetry.space_group_name_H-M   'P 1'
#
loop_
_entity.id
_entity.type
_entity.pdbx_description
1 polymer ?
#
loop_
_entity_poly.entity_id
_entity_poly.type
_entity_poly.pdbx_seq_one_letter_code
_entity_poly.pdbx_strand_id
1 'polypeptide(L)'
;MGPGPPRSLRGFLGSLKRLEPRRVLLGMPLLENPPENPCFGCGPNHPRGLRLAFRSEVADDGTREVRGEFTPKSDEVGWPTLFHHGLHFTVLYEASYWAALTLGGKLWVSTGPITYSADRLPRVGLLHTVSARLIESADTSLRARAETHGPGGKLCGRLDSAWRPASRAVAERAGIPLPEYLVAEMDP
;
A
#
# COMPACT_ATOMS: atom_id res chain seq x y z
N MET A 1 19.17 60.74 25.14
CA MET A 1 19.72 59.81 24.17
C MET A 1 18.83 58.57 24.22
N GLY A 2 17.91 58.44 23.27
CA GLY A 2 17.00 57.30 23.18
C GLY A 2 17.59 56.15 22.36
N PRO A 3 17.21 54.89 22.61
CA PRO A 3 17.71 53.75 21.86
C PRO A 3 17.15 53.71 20.43
N GLY A 4 18.04 53.47 19.47
CA GLY A 4 17.73 53.40 18.05
C GLY A 4 16.87 52.17 17.68
N PRO A 5 16.26 52.15 16.47
CA PRO A 5 15.31 51.15 16.06
C PRO A 5 15.98 49.77 15.84
N PRO A 6 15.25 48.67 16.03
CA PRO A 6 15.79 47.31 15.87
C PRO A 6 16.07 47.00 14.40
N ARG A 7 17.19 46.30 14.16
CA ARG A 7 17.67 45.83 12.87
C ARG A 7 16.64 44.96 12.18
N SER A 8 16.43 45.24 10.90
CA SER A 8 15.51 44.57 9.97
C SER A 8 15.68 43.04 9.92
N LEU A 9 14.56 42.31 10.08
CA LEU A 9 14.38 40.89 9.76
C LEU A 9 14.39 40.64 8.23
N ARG A 10 15.49 41.03 7.58
CA ARG A 10 15.76 40.63 6.18
C ARG A 10 16.90 39.62 6.17
N GLY A 11 16.59 38.33 6.33
CA GLY A 11 17.62 37.30 6.26
C GLY A 11 17.15 35.89 6.54
N PHE A 12 15.85 35.62 6.63
CA PHE A 12 15.35 34.25 6.91
C PHE A 12 14.37 33.72 5.86
N LEU A 13 14.52 34.15 4.61
CA LEU A 13 13.84 33.55 3.44
C LEU A 13 14.86 32.82 2.56
N GLY A 14 15.76 32.05 3.20
CA GLY A 14 16.66 31.15 2.55
C GLY A 14 16.02 29.79 2.38
N SER A 15 15.69 29.47 1.13
CA SER A 15 15.48 28.09 0.64
C SER A 15 14.29 27.30 1.21
N LEU A 16 13.10 27.80 1.03
CA LEU A 16 11.98 26.89 0.80
C LEU A 16 12.23 26.22 -0.56
N LYS A 17 12.92 25.08 -0.58
CA LYS A 17 12.84 24.15 -1.71
C LYS A 17 11.34 23.98 -1.96
N ARG A 18 10.87 24.40 -3.14
CA ARG A 18 9.51 24.10 -3.60
C ARG A 18 9.35 22.60 -3.44
N LEU A 19 8.48 22.20 -2.51
CA LEU A 19 7.97 20.84 -2.51
C LEU A 19 7.32 20.69 -3.88
N GLU A 20 7.90 19.84 -4.73
CA GLU A 20 7.30 19.44 -5.98
C GLU A 20 5.83 19.08 -5.70
N PRO A 21 4.87 19.58 -6.49
CA PRO A 21 3.48 19.21 -6.30
C PRO A 21 3.40 17.69 -6.36
N ARG A 22 2.87 17.09 -5.29
CA ARG A 22 2.53 15.67 -5.22
C ARG A 22 2.06 15.23 -6.60
N ARG A 23 2.72 14.25 -7.21
CA ARG A 23 2.13 13.46 -8.30
C ARG A 23 0.88 12.81 -7.69
N VAL A 24 -0.24 13.49 -7.84
CA VAL A 24 -1.54 12.90 -7.57
C VAL A 24 -1.65 11.75 -8.55
N LEU A 25 -2.02 10.56 -8.09
CA LEU A 25 -2.26 9.35 -8.91
C LEU A 25 -3.44 9.54 -9.88
N LEU A 26 -3.59 10.76 -10.42
CA LEU A 26 -4.63 11.16 -11.36
C LEU A 26 -4.26 10.62 -12.75
N GLY A 27 -5.00 9.61 -13.17
CA GLY A 27 -4.96 9.14 -14.55
C GLY A 27 -4.61 7.69 -14.80
N MET A 28 -4.11 6.95 -13.81
CA MET A 28 -3.91 5.50 -13.98
C MET A 28 -5.17 4.74 -13.53
N PRO A 29 -5.65 3.74 -14.31
CA PRO A 29 -6.83 2.98 -13.92
C PRO A 29 -6.58 2.23 -12.61
N LEU A 30 -7.63 2.13 -11.78
CA LEU A 30 -7.63 1.23 -10.62
C LEU A 30 -7.53 -0.21 -11.12
N LEU A 31 -6.87 -1.05 -10.35
CA LEU A 31 -6.93 -2.50 -10.54
C LEU A 31 -8.37 -2.96 -10.29
N GLU A 32 -8.83 -3.86 -11.14
CA GLU A 32 -10.19 -4.40 -11.04
C GLU A 32 -10.36 -5.17 -9.73
N ASN A 33 -11.42 -4.82 -9.01
CA ASN A 33 -11.81 -5.48 -7.77
C ASN A 33 -13.34 -5.61 -7.77
N PRO A 34 -13.90 -6.85 -7.85
CA PRO A 34 -15.33 -7.05 -7.93
C PRO A 34 -16.08 -6.37 -6.77
N PRO A 35 -17.25 -5.75 -7.06
CA PRO A 35 -18.05 -5.09 -6.02
C PRO A 35 -18.48 -6.01 -4.87
N GLU A 36 -18.66 -7.30 -5.17
CA GLU A 36 -19.03 -8.36 -4.24
C GLU A 36 -17.87 -8.93 -3.42
N ASN A 37 -16.63 -8.50 -3.66
CA ASN A 37 -15.48 -8.96 -2.90
C ASN A 37 -15.67 -8.69 -1.40
N PRO A 38 -15.75 -9.73 -0.55
CA PRO A 38 -16.00 -9.59 0.88
C PRO A 38 -14.76 -9.25 1.69
N CYS A 39 -13.60 -9.03 1.05
CA CYS A 39 -12.34 -8.78 1.75
C CYS A 39 -12.43 -7.56 2.66
N PHE A 40 -12.05 -7.71 3.93
CA PHE A 40 -12.00 -6.61 4.89
C PHE A 40 -10.99 -5.52 4.47
N GLY A 41 -9.85 -5.90 3.88
CA GLY A 41 -8.80 -4.96 3.45
C GLY A 41 -9.19 -4.20 2.20
N CYS A 42 -9.55 -4.88 1.12
CA CYS A 42 -9.73 -4.27 -0.20
C CYS A 42 -11.15 -4.35 -0.77
N GLY A 43 -12.10 -5.07 -0.14
CA GLY A 43 -13.47 -5.17 -0.63
C GLY A 43 -14.15 -3.81 -0.76
N PRO A 44 -14.55 -3.37 -1.99
CA PRO A 44 -14.98 -1.99 -2.22
C PRO A 44 -16.27 -1.64 -1.49
N ASN A 45 -17.15 -2.61 -1.27
CA ASN A 45 -18.43 -2.44 -0.60
C ASN A 45 -18.46 -3.03 0.81
N HIS A 46 -17.31 -3.43 1.38
CA HIS A 46 -17.29 -3.96 2.75
C HIS A 46 -17.75 -2.89 3.76
N PRO A 47 -18.76 -3.16 4.61
CA PRO A 47 -19.40 -2.13 5.45
C PRO A 47 -18.48 -1.49 6.46
N ARG A 48 -17.49 -2.21 6.97
CA ARG A 48 -16.52 -1.76 7.99
C ARG A 48 -15.05 -1.97 7.56
N GLY A 49 -14.82 -2.34 6.30
CA GLY A 49 -13.48 -2.60 5.77
C GLY A 49 -12.71 -1.34 5.46
N LEU A 50 -11.43 -1.51 5.20
CA LEU A 50 -10.51 -0.43 4.84
C LEU A 50 -10.76 0.08 3.42
N ARG A 51 -11.34 -0.75 2.54
CA ARG A 51 -11.68 -0.43 1.14
C ARG A 51 -10.48 0.09 0.35
N LEU A 52 -9.35 -0.53 0.56
CA LEU A 52 -8.12 -0.16 -0.13
C LEU A 52 -8.27 -0.37 -1.64
N ALA A 53 -7.83 0.61 -2.40
CA ALA A 53 -7.82 0.55 -3.85
C ALA A 53 -6.40 0.77 -4.37
N PHE A 54 -6.02 0.02 -5.40
CA PHE A 54 -4.65 -0.02 -5.90
C PHE A 54 -4.59 0.30 -7.39
N ARG A 55 -3.41 0.77 -7.83
CA ARG A 55 -3.03 0.98 -9.24
C ARG A 55 -1.70 0.33 -9.49
N SER A 56 -1.48 -0.17 -10.71
CA SER A 56 -0.15 -0.58 -11.14
C SER A 56 0.54 0.60 -11.81
N GLU A 57 1.75 0.91 -11.39
CA GLU A 57 2.55 2.00 -11.96
C GLU A 57 4.01 1.60 -12.13
N VAL A 58 4.76 2.43 -12.83
CA VAL A 58 6.21 2.33 -12.92
C VAL A 58 6.80 3.43 -12.05
N ALA A 59 7.59 3.03 -11.05
CA ALA A 59 8.29 3.93 -10.15
C ALA A 59 9.38 4.72 -10.89
N ASP A 60 9.93 5.75 -10.25
CA ASP A 60 10.97 6.62 -10.86
C ASP A 60 12.25 5.86 -11.21
N ASP A 61 12.53 4.73 -10.55
CA ASP A 61 13.64 3.82 -10.83
C ASP A 61 13.37 2.81 -11.96
N GLY A 62 12.20 2.89 -12.61
CA GLY A 62 11.77 1.97 -13.65
C GLY A 62 11.15 0.66 -13.15
N THR A 63 11.07 0.45 -11.84
CA THR A 63 10.48 -0.75 -11.25
C THR A 63 8.95 -0.69 -11.33
N ARG A 64 8.32 -1.80 -11.71
CA ARG A 64 6.87 -1.93 -11.63
C ARG A 64 6.44 -2.13 -10.19
N GLU A 65 5.46 -1.36 -9.75
CA GLU A 65 4.88 -1.47 -8.41
C GLU A 65 3.35 -1.35 -8.44
N VAL A 66 2.75 -1.81 -7.35
CA VAL A 66 1.34 -1.55 -7.03
C VAL A 66 1.31 -0.47 -5.97
N ARG A 67 0.43 0.52 -6.14
CA ARG A 67 0.35 1.67 -5.24
C ARG A 67 -1.09 2.00 -4.87
N GLY A 68 -1.28 2.42 -3.62
CA GLY A 68 -2.55 2.89 -3.09
C GLY A 68 -2.37 4.03 -2.10
N GLU A 69 -3.50 4.62 -1.72
CA GLU A 69 -3.56 5.68 -0.71
C GLU A 69 -4.60 5.32 0.36
N PHE A 70 -4.35 5.71 1.59
CA PHE A 70 -5.30 5.54 2.69
C PHE A 70 -5.16 6.66 3.72
N THR A 71 -6.26 6.94 4.39
CA THR A 71 -6.31 7.89 5.51
C THR A 71 -6.93 7.17 6.70
N PRO A 72 -6.14 6.83 7.74
CA PRO A 72 -6.67 6.19 8.94
C PRO A 72 -7.77 7.02 9.59
N LYS A 73 -8.85 6.37 10.03
CA LYS A 73 -10.00 7.00 10.66
C LYS A 73 -9.90 6.94 12.18
N SER A 74 -10.74 7.71 12.85
CA SER A 74 -10.75 7.81 14.32
C SER A 74 -11.21 6.54 15.04
N ASP A 75 -11.89 5.63 14.35
CA ASP A 75 -12.33 4.32 14.84
C ASP A 75 -11.36 3.17 14.48
N GLU A 76 -10.26 3.49 13.79
CA GLU A 76 -9.22 2.55 13.38
C GLU A 76 -7.95 2.67 14.24
N VAL A 77 -8.07 3.17 15.46
CA VAL A 77 -6.94 3.49 16.34
C VAL A 77 -6.48 2.34 17.23
N GLY A 78 -5.17 2.28 17.47
CA GLY A 78 -4.60 1.51 18.58
C GLY A 78 -4.20 2.42 19.75
N TRP A 79 -3.82 3.67 19.44
CA TRP A 79 -3.55 4.76 20.37
C TRP A 79 -4.30 6.01 19.88
N PRO A 80 -4.62 6.99 20.71
CA PRO A 80 -5.56 8.07 20.36
C PRO A 80 -5.34 8.79 19.04
N THR A 81 -4.12 8.81 18.52
CA THR A 81 -3.78 9.50 17.26
C THR A 81 -3.07 8.60 16.26
N LEU A 82 -2.90 7.31 16.58
CA LEU A 82 -2.13 6.38 15.78
C LEU A 82 -2.99 5.22 15.30
N PHE A 83 -2.79 4.87 14.04
CA PHE A 83 -3.44 3.74 13.39
C PHE A 83 -3.11 2.43 14.10
N HIS A 84 -4.08 1.53 14.21
CA HIS A 84 -3.89 0.24 14.87
C HIS A 84 -2.87 -0.63 14.13
N HIS A 85 -1.91 -1.25 14.85
CA HIS A 85 -0.85 -2.09 14.26
C HIS A 85 -1.38 -3.20 13.35
N GLY A 86 -2.42 -3.90 13.78
CA GLY A 86 -3.03 -4.96 12.98
C GLY A 86 -3.66 -4.44 11.68
N LEU A 87 -4.28 -3.24 11.71
CA LEU A 87 -4.81 -2.61 10.50
C LEU A 87 -3.69 -2.11 9.60
N HIS A 88 -2.60 -1.60 10.18
CA HIS A 88 -1.40 -1.22 9.41
C HIS A 88 -0.75 -2.44 8.73
N PHE A 89 -0.65 -3.57 9.44
CA PHE A 89 -0.26 -4.84 8.85
C PHE A 89 -1.18 -5.22 7.69
N THR A 90 -2.50 -5.11 7.87
CA THR A 90 -3.49 -5.40 6.81
C THR A 90 -3.25 -4.55 5.57
N VAL A 91 -3.01 -3.23 5.71
CA VAL A 91 -2.72 -2.34 4.58
C VAL A 91 -1.50 -2.83 3.79
N LEU A 92 -0.41 -3.16 4.47
CA LEU A 92 0.81 -3.66 3.85
C LEU A 92 0.63 -5.04 3.22
N TYR A 93 -0.11 -5.93 3.89
CA TYR A 93 -0.40 -7.27 3.38
C TYR A 93 -1.26 -7.22 2.11
N GLU A 94 -2.30 -6.39 2.09
CA GLU A 94 -3.14 -6.19 0.90
C GLU A 94 -2.32 -5.65 -0.28
N ALA A 95 -1.49 -4.63 -0.07
CA ALA A 95 -0.62 -4.12 -1.12
C ALA A 95 0.33 -5.20 -1.67
N SER A 96 0.90 -6.00 -0.78
CA SER A 96 1.76 -7.14 -1.12
C SER A 96 1.01 -8.21 -1.92
N TYR A 97 -0.23 -8.53 -1.53
CA TYR A 97 -1.10 -9.46 -2.26
C TYR A 97 -1.42 -8.95 -3.67
N TRP A 98 -1.81 -7.69 -3.79
CA TRP A 98 -2.10 -7.07 -5.08
C TRP A 98 -0.87 -6.99 -5.99
N ALA A 99 0.33 -6.78 -5.41
CA ALA A 99 1.58 -6.86 -6.17
C ALA A 99 1.85 -8.30 -6.65
N ALA A 100 1.67 -9.29 -5.79
CA ALA A 100 1.81 -10.70 -6.16
C ALA A 100 0.85 -11.06 -7.30
N LEU A 101 -0.44 -10.73 -7.17
CA LEU A 101 -1.47 -11.00 -8.16
C LEU A 101 -1.18 -10.32 -9.51
N THR A 102 -0.93 -9.00 -9.49
CA THR A 102 -0.84 -8.17 -10.69
C THR A 102 0.50 -8.31 -11.41
N LEU A 103 1.60 -8.34 -10.66
CA LEU A 103 2.95 -8.39 -11.22
C LEU A 103 3.45 -9.81 -11.40
N GLY A 104 2.93 -10.76 -10.61
CA GLY A 104 3.25 -12.18 -10.71
C GLY A 104 2.40 -12.93 -11.74
N GLY A 105 1.31 -12.33 -12.25
CA GLY A 105 0.50 -12.87 -13.35
C GLY A 105 -0.28 -14.15 -13.04
N LYS A 106 -0.37 -14.58 -11.77
CA LYS A 106 -1.06 -15.80 -11.31
C LYS A 106 -1.79 -15.53 -10.01
N LEU A 107 -2.66 -16.45 -9.59
CA LEU A 107 -3.16 -16.43 -8.22
C LEU A 107 -2.08 -16.96 -7.28
N TRP A 108 -1.73 -16.18 -6.28
CA TRP A 108 -0.73 -16.50 -5.30
C TRP A 108 -1.35 -16.61 -3.90
N VAL A 109 -0.86 -17.54 -3.12
CA VAL A 109 -1.21 -17.68 -1.69
C VAL A 109 0.03 -17.50 -0.84
N SER A 110 -0.10 -16.76 0.25
CA SER A 110 0.97 -16.59 1.22
C SER A 110 1.21 -17.90 1.97
N THR A 111 2.43 -18.37 1.98
CA THR A 111 2.78 -19.70 2.53
C THR A 111 4.05 -19.73 3.34
N GLY A 112 4.72 -18.60 3.44
CA GLY A 112 6.00 -18.50 4.13
C GLY A 112 5.93 -17.53 5.30
N PRO A 113 7.07 -17.27 5.92
CA PRO A 113 7.16 -16.25 6.96
C PRO A 113 6.82 -14.87 6.37
N ILE A 114 6.09 -14.10 7.15
CA ILE A 114 5.84 -12.70 6.89
C ILE A 114 6.64 -11.92 7.94
N THR A 115 7.48 -11.01 7.47
CA THR A 115 8.21 -10.09 8.36
C THR A 115 7.57 -8.71 8.27
N TYR A 116 7.10 -8.23 9.39
CA TYR A 116 6.52 -6.89 9.52
C TYR A 116 7.34 -6.04 10.49
N SER A 117 7.62 -4.81 10.10
CA SER A 117 8.24 -3.81 10.96
C SER A 117 7.55 -2.46 10.80
N ALA A 118 7.42 -1.74 11.90
CA ALA A 118 6.89 -0.38 11.91
C ALA A 118 7.69 0.46 12.92
N ASP A 119 8.52 1.34 12.42
CA ASP A 119 9.29 2.29 13.26
C ASP A 119 8.39 3.43 13.74
N ARG A 120 7.34 3.71 12.99
CA ARG A 120 6.29 4.67 13.32
C ARG A 120 4.97 4.26 12.70
N LEU A 121 3.89 4.45 13.42
CA LEU A 121 2.55 4.17 12.89
C LEU A 121 2.00 5.35 12.09
N PRO A 122 1.19 5.07 11.06
CA PRO A 122 0.40 6.09 10.38
C PRO A 122 -0.46 6.88 11.37
N ARG A 123 -0.60 8.19 11.12
CA ARG A 123 -1.43 9.07 11.95
C ARG A 123 -2.83 9.17 11.40
N VAL A 124 -3.80 9.15 12.30
CA VAL A 124 -5.22 9.37 12.00
C VAL A 124 -5.43 10.72 11.33
N GLY A 125 -6.29 10.73 10.32
CA GLY A 125 -6.67 11.94 9.56
C GLY A 125 -5.62 12.45 8.57
N LEU A 126 -4.43 11.81 8.50
CA LEU A 126 -3.41 12.18 7.52
C LEU A 126 -3.39 11.18 6.37
N LEU A 127 -3.19 11.68 5.17
CA LEU A 127 -3.02 10.85 3.98
C LEU A 127 -1.68 10.14 4.01
N HIS A 128 -1.70 8.83 3.79
CA HIS A 128 -0.54 7.96 3.65
C HIS A 128 -0.60 7.25 2.30
N THR A 129 0.57 6.88 1.79
CA THR A 129 0.70 6.03 0.62
C THR A 129 1.16 4.64 1.05
N VAL A 130 0.76 3.64 0.30
CA VAL A 130 1.30 2.28 0.36
C VAL A 130 1.74 1.87 -1.03
N SER A 131 2.91 1.28 -1.15
CA SER A 131 3.38 0.66 -2.38
C SER A 131 3.91 -0.74 -2.13
N ALA A 132 3.85 -1.59 -3.16
CA ALA A 132 4.42 -2.93 -3.09
C ALA A 132 5.00 -3.35 -4.44
N ARG A 133 6.14 -4.07 -4.39
CA ARG A 133 6.85 -4.58 -5.54
C ARG A 133 7.34 -6.00 -5.32
N LEU A 134 7.60 -6.72 -6.38
CA LEU A 134 8.29 -8.01 -6.31
C LEU A 134 9.79 -7.77 -6.10
N ILE A 135 10.37 -8.45 -5.12
CA ILE A 135 11.82 -8.42 -4.85
C ILE A 135 12.50 -9.71 -5.33
N GLU A 136 11.73 -10.79 -5.48
CA GLU A 136 12.14 -12.05 -6.10
C GLU A 136 10.94 -12.62 -6.86
N SER A 137 11.16 -13.18 -8.05
CA SER A 137 10.11 -13.78 -8.87
C SER A 137 10.65 -14.99 -9.61
N ALA A 138 9.99 -16.14 -9.41
CA ALA A 138 10.20 -17.37 -10.12
C ALA A 138 8.83 -18.06 -10.35
N ASP A 139 8.76 -19.05 -11.23
CA ASP A 139 7.50 -19.70 -11.61
C ASP A 139 6.74 -20.35 -10.44
N THR A 140 7.46 -20.79 -9.42
CA THR A 140 6.90 -21.53 -8.26
C THR A 140 6.95 -20.77 -6.96
N SER A 141 7.57 -19.58 -6.94
CA SER A 141 7.69 -18.77 -5.74
C SER A 141 7.93 -17.31 -6.09
N LEU A 142 7.41 -16.42 -5.28
CA LEU A 142 7.82 -15.00 -5.33
C LEU A 142 7.88 -14.41 -3.92
N ARG A 143 8.62 -13.32 -3.82
CA ARG A 143 8.65 -12.49 -2.63
C ARG A 143 8.26 -11.06 -3.00
N ALA A 144 7.42 -10.48 -2.16
CA ALA A 144 6.99 -9.11 -2.31
C ALA A 144 7.39 -8.28 -1.08
N ARG A 145 7.69 -7.02 -1.33
CA ARG A 145 7.91 -6.00 -0.31
C ARG A 145 6.88 -4.91 -0.45
N ALA A 146 6.20 -4.61 0.65
CA ALA A 146 5.30 -3.49 0.77
C ALA A 146 5.83 -2.45 1.77
N GLU A 147 5.63 -1.18 1.48
CA GLU A 147 6.05 -0.06 2.32
C GLU A 147 4.93 0.98 2.42
N THR A 148 4.76 1.55 3.62
CA THR A 148 3.86 2.69 3.82
C THR A 148 4.68 3.95 4.12
N HIS A 149 4.24 5.07 3.53
CA HIS A 149 4.88 6.35 3.75
C HIS A 149 3.85 7.40 4.17
N GLY A 150 4.21 8.19 5.16
CA GLY A 150 3.43 9.32 5.64
C GLY A 150 3.73 10.62 4.91
N PRO A 151 3.15 11.73 5.38
CA PRO A 151 3.43 13.06 4.84
C PRO A 151 4.94 13.34 4.76
N GLY A 152 5.37 13.90 3.63
CA GLY A 152 6.78 14.18 3.38
C GLY A 152 7.63 12.94 3.04
N GLY A 153 7.01 11.82 2.64
CA GLY A 153 7.70 10.60 2.21
C GLY A 153 8.38 9.82 3.33
N LYS A 154 8.02 10.07 4.59
CA LYS A 154 8.62 9.38 5.74
C LYS A 154 8.11 7.94 5.82
N LEU A 155 9.02 6.96 5.81
CA LEU A 155 8.69 5.55 5.99
C LEU A 155 7.98 5.34 7.34
N CYS A 156 6.83 4.66 7.29
CA CYS A 156 6.06 4.26 8.46
C CYS A 156 6.29 2.80 8.83
N GLY A 157 6.27 1.92 7.84
CA GLY A 157 6.52 0.50 8.05
C GLY A 157 6.71 -0.27 6.76
N ARG A 158 7.14 -1.51 6.93
CA ARG A 158 7.48 -2.44 5.85
C ARG A 158 6.94 -3.83 6.16
N LEU A 159 6.60 -4.55 5.09
CA LEU A 159 6.25 -5.96 5.16
C LEU A 159 6.94 -6.71 4.01
N ASP A 160 7.67 -7.76 4.35
CA ASP A 160 8.19 -8.73 3.40
C ASP A 160 7.39 -10.02 3.52
N SER A 161 6.96 -10.57 2.38
CA SER A 161 6.10 -11.75 2.30
C SER A 161 6.55 -12.70 1.22
N ALA A 162 6.32 -13.99 1.44
CA ALA A 162 6.58 -15.05 0.49
C ALA A 162 5.27 -15.69 0.00
N TRP A 163 5.23 -16.04 -1.30
CA TRP A 163 4.03 -16.50 -1.98
C TRP A 163 4.35 -17.74 -2.84
N ARG A 164 3.37 -18.60 -3.00
CA ARG A 164 3.37 -19.73 -3.95
C ARG A 164 2.13 -19.69 -4.83
N PRO A 165 2.18 -20.24 -6.04
CA PRO A 165 0.99 -20.34 -6.89
C PRO A 165 -0.12 -21.10 -6.16
N ALA A 166 -1.33 -20.60 -6.24
CA ALA A 166 -2.52 -21.35 -5.82
C ALA A 166 -3.01 -22.22 -6.98
N SER A 167 -3.43 -23.44 -6.67
CA SER A 167 -4.18 -24.22 -7.63
C SER A 167 -5.64 -23.72 -7.71
N ARG A 168 -6.29 -23.99 -8.85
CA ARG A 168 -7.71 -23.69 -9.05
C ARG A 168 -8.58 -24.27 -7.92
N ALA A 169 -8.33 -25.52 -7.52
CA ALA A 169 -9.04 -26.16 -6.43
C ALA A 169 -8.90 -25.45 -5.07
N VAL A 170 -7.77 -24.79 -4.82
CA VAL A 170 -7.58 -23.96 -3.60
C VAL A 170 -8.43 -22.68 -3.68
N ALA A 171 -8.44 -22.03 -4.82
CA ALA A 171 -9.21 -20.80 -5.02
C ALA A 171 -10.73 -21.07 -4.91
N GLU A 172 -11.22 -22.12 -5.56
CA GLU A 172 -12.63 -22.53 -5.50
C GLU A 172 -13.08 -22.87 -4.08
N ARG A 173 -12.28 -23.63 -3.32
CA ARG A 173 -12.58 -23.95 -1.91
C ARG A 173 -12.57 -22.74 -1.02
N ALA A 174 -11.72 -21.75 -1.31
CA ALA A 174 -11.66 -20.51 -0.55
C ALA A 174 -12.77 -19.51 -0.95
N GLY A 175 -13.55 -19.81 -2.00
CA GLY A 175 -14.57 -18.91 -2.52
C GLY A 175 -13.98 -17.59 -3.05
N ILE A 176 -12.73 -17.63 -3.54
CA ILE A 176 -12.05 -16.44 -4.06
C ILE A 176 -12.68 -16.11 -5.41
N PRO A 177 -13.29 -14.94 -5.60
CA PRO A 177 -13.75 -14.50 -6.92
C PRO A 177 -12.54 -14.27 -7.81
N LEU A 178 -12.37 -15.12 -8.82
CA LEU A 178 -11.25 -15.07 -9.75
C LEU A 178 -11.66 -14.29 -11.00
N PRO A 179 -10.89 -13.30 -11.44
CA PRO A 179 -11.00 -12.73 -12.77
C PRO A 179 -10.82 -13.82 -13.84
N GLU A 180 -11.61 -13.77 -14.92
CA GLU A 180 -11.58 -14.78 -15.99
C GLU A 180 -10.18 -15.00 -16.58
N TYR A 181 -9.38 -13.95 -16.71
CA TYR A 181 -8.02 -14.06 -17.24
C TYR A 181 -7.08 -14.87 -16.32
N LEU A 182 -7.33 -14.92 -15.02
CA LEU A 182 -6.55 -15.75 -14.09
C LEU A 182 -7.00 -17.20 -14.12
N VAL A 183 -8.29 -17.46 -14.35
CA VAL A 183 -8.83 -18.84 -14.45
C VAL A 183 -8.25 -19.56 -15.65
N ALA A 184 -8.03 -18.86 -16.75
CA ALA A 184 -7.49 -19.44 -17.99
C ALA A 184 -6.03 -19.91 -17.85
N GLU A 185 -5.28 -19.35 -16.91
CA GLU A 185 -3.85 -19.65 -16.70
C GLU A 185 -3.59 -20.60 -15.53
N MET A 186 -4.65 -21.04 -14.84
CA MET A 186 -4.50 -21.94 -13.69
C MET A 186 -4.61 -23.40 -14.15
N ASP A 187 -3.64 -24.20 -13.74
CA ASP A 187 -3.72 -25.65 -13.91
C ASP A 187 -4.99 -26.22 -13.25
N PRO A 188 -5.64 -27.23 -13.86
CA PRO A 188 -6.87 -27.83 -13.36
C PRO A 188 -6.73 -28.45 -11.96
#